data_f33b87a5124ceae4533f0c6ac4f6bc81
#
_entry.id   f33b87a5124ceae4533f0c6ac4f6bc81
#
_cell.length_a   1.000
_cell.length_b   1.000
_cell.length_c   1.000
_cell.angle_alpha   90.00
_cell.angle_beta   90.00
_cell.angle_gamma   90.00
#
_symmetry.space_group_name_H-M   'P 1'
#
loop_
_entity.id
_entity.type
_entity.pdbx_description
1 polymer ?
#
loop_
_entity_poly.entity_id
_entity_poly.type
_entity_poly.pdbx_seq_one_letter_code
_entity_poly.pdbx_strand_id
1 'polypeptide(L)'
;MFLKINFDRSCPAEQFFPDDEGIELAICGRSNSGKSSVLNILANQKKLAKTSNTPGRTQSINFFNVNEDPSKKLVDLPGYGYAKASKKMQKEWGQQITNYMATRKSLKGIILIMDVRHCLLYTSDAADDIPR
;
A
#
# COMPACT_ATOMS: atom_id res chain seq x y z
N MET A 1 7.20 -10.47 -19.05
CA MET A 1 8.39 -10.20 -18.24
C MET A 1 7.96 -9.83 -16.82
N PHE A 2 8.55 -10.48 -15.83
CA PHE A 2 8.26 -10.21 -14.43
C PHE A 2 9.41 -9.45 -13.79
N LEU A 3 9.08 -8.55 -12.89
CA LEU A 3 10.08 -7.86 -12.09
C LEU A 3 10.62 -8.81 -11.03
N LYS A 4 11.90 -8.71 -10.74
CA LYS A 4 12.48 -9.43 -9.61
C LYS A 4 12.28 -8.57 -8.37
N ILE A 5 11.36 -8.99 -7.51
CA ILE A 5 10.98 -8.23 -6.32
C ILE A 5 11.29 -9.07 -5.09
N ASN A 6 12.06 -8.50 -4.18
CA ASN A 6 12.45 -9.16 -2.94
C ASN A 6 12.06 -8.30 -1.75
N PHE A 7 11.55 -8.95 -0.70
CA PHE A 7 11.23 -8.27 0.54
C PHE A 7 12.47 -7.66 1.17
N ASP A 8 12.38 -6.39 1.55
CA ASP A 8 13.44 -5.69 2.26
C ASP A 8 13.14 -5.61 3.76
N ARG A 9 12.06 -4.92 4.12
CA ARG A 9 11.70 -4.76 5.53
C ARG A 9 10.24 -4.38 5.72
N SER A 10 9.75 -4.66 6.92
CA SER A 10 8.43 -4.26 7.37
C SER A 10 8.60 -3.20 8.48
N CYS A 11 7.98 -2.06 8.31
CA CYS A 11 8.18 -0.91 9.18
C CYS A 11 6.89 -0.55 9.92
N PRO A 12 6.81 -0.85 11.21
CA PRO A 12 5.64 -0.46 12.01
C PRO A 12 5.67 1.03 12.37
N ALA A 13 6.79 1.70 12.20
CA ALA A 13 6.94 3.11 12.49
C ALA A 13 8.01 3.74 11.60
N GLU A 14 7.96 5.06 11.46
CA GLU A 14 8.85 5.83 10.58
C GLU A 14 10.34 5.61 10.87
N GLN A 15 10.69 5.42 12.13
CA GLN A 15 12.10 5.22 12.52
C GLN A 15 12.74 4.00 11.91
N PHE A 16 11.96 3.06 11.40
CA PHE A 16 12.46 1.83 10.77
C PHE A 16 12.54 1.94 9.26
N PHE A 17 12.14 3.05 8.67
CA PHE A 17 12.18 3.23 7.23
C PHE A 17 13.63 3.18 6.73
N PRO A 18 13.85 2.65 5.51
CA PRO A 18 15.17 2.76 4.88
C PRO A 18 15.52 4.22 4.62
N ASP A 19 16.80 4.47 4.31
CA ASP A 19 17.25 5.82 3.97
C ASP A 19 16.38 6.40 2.84
N ASP A 20 16.07 7.69 2.96
CA ASP A 20 15.22 8.39 2.02
C ASP A 20 15.98 8.80 0.77
N GLU A 21 16.41 7.78 0.02
CA GLU A 21 17.22 7.91 -1.18
C GLU A 21 16.66 7.01 -2.28
N GLY A 22 16.89 7.39 -3.53
CA GLY A 22 16.45 6.60 -4.67
C GLY A 22 15.01 6.86 -5.07
N ILE A 23 14.35 5.82 -5.55
CA ILE A 23 13.00 5.91 -6.12
C ILE A 23 12.11 4.89 -5.42
N GLU A 24 10.96 5.37 -4.96
CA GLU A 24 9.91 4.53 -4.37
C GLU A 24 8.61 4.72 -5.12
N LEU A 25 7.96 3.61 -5.45
CA LEU A 25 6.58 3.61 -5.94
C LEU A 25 5.71 2.96 -4.87
N ALA A 26 4.76 3.70 -4.34
CA ALA A 26 3.87 3.19 -3.32
C ALA A 26 2.64 2.55 -3.95
N ILE A 27 2.23 1.43 -3.38
CA ILE A 27 1.01 0.75 -3.77
C ILE A 27 0.02 0.88 -2.64
N CYS A 28 -1.13 1.45 -2.92
CA CYS A 28 -2.18 1.60 -1.94
C CYS A 28 -3.51 1.11 -2.51
N GLY A 29 -4.43 0.80 -1.61
CA GLY A 29 -5.74 0.35 -1.99
C GLY A 29 -6.56 0.03 -0.76
N ARG A 30 -7.86 0.00 -0.95
CA ARG A 30 -8.77 -0.40 0.09
C ARG A 30 -8.51 -1.86 0.48
N SER A 31 -8.74 -2.24 1.74
CA SER A 31 -8.64 -3.64 2.15
C SER A 31 -9.54 -4.49 1.25
N ASN A 32 -9.05 -5.69 0.90
CA ASN A 32 -9.74 -6.62 -0.02
C ASN A 32 -9.88 -6.11 -1.47
N SER A 33 -9.07 -5.13 -1.88
CA SER A 33 -9.07 -4.65 -3.27
C SER A 33 -8.26 -5.53 -4.23
N GLY A 34 -7.50 -6.49 -3.70
CA GLY A 34 -6.61 -7.32 -4.49
C GLY A 34 -5.18 -6.81 -4.57
N LYS A 35 -4.81 -5.85 -3.72
CA LYS A 35 -3.48 -5.24 -3.70
C LYS A 35 -2.36 -6.28 -3.55
N SER A 36 -2.49 -7.19 -2.60
CA SER A 36 -1.49 -8.26 -2.38
C SER A 36 -1.41 -9.21 -3.56
N SER A 37 -2.54 -9.51 -4.18
CA SER A 37 -2.58 -10.35 -5.38
C SER A 37 -1.83 -9.70 -6.53
N VAL A 38 -1.99 -8.41 -6.73
CA VAL A 38 -1.26 -7.65 -7.77
C VAL A 38 0.24 -7.70 -7.52
N LEU A 39 0.68 -7.48 -6.27
CA LEU A 39 2.10 -7.59 -5.91
C LEU A 39 2.65 -8.97 -6.20
N ASN A 40 1.93 -10.02 -5.81
CA ASN A 40 2.36 -11.39 -6.04
C ASN A 40 2.47 -11.72 -7.53
N ILE A 41 1.55 -11.23 -8.34
CA ILE A 41 1.57 -11.42 -9.79
C ILE A 41 2.76 -10.67 -10.42
N LEU A 42 2.99 -9.42 -10.05
CA LEU A 42 4.10 -8.63 -10.58
C LEU A 42 5.45 -9.29 -10.29
N ALA A 43 5.59 -9.89 -9.13
CA ALA A 43 6.81 -10.57 -8.71
C ALA A 43 6.87 -12.02 -9.20
N ASN A 44 5.81 -12.55 -9.79
CA ASN A 44 5.67 -13.96 -10.12
C ASN A 44 5.93 -14.88 -8.92
N GLN A 45 5.44 -14.47 -7.76
CA GLN A 45 5.60 -15.20 -6.49
C GLN A 45 4.26 -15.30 -5.79
N LYS A 46 3.93 -16.48 -5.25
CA LYS A 46 2.62 -16.71 -4.63
C LYS A 46 2.47 -16.09 -3.24
N LYS A 47 3.57 -15.80 -2.55
CA LYS A 47 3.54 -15.39 -1.15
C LYS A 47 4.44 -14.20 -0.83
N LEU A 48 4.79 -13.39 -1.80
CA LEU A 48 5.66 -12.24 -1.55
C LEU A 48 5.00 -11.26 -0.59
N ALA A 49 3.79 -10.85 -0.91
CA ALA A 49 2.98 -10.03 -0.03
C ALA A 49 2.04 -10.97 0.73
N LYS A 50 2.35 -11.24 1.99
CA LYS A 50 1.46 -12.02 2.83
C LYS A 50 0.20 -11.22 3.07
N THR A 51 -0.92 -11.81 2.70
CA THR A 51 -2.24 -11.23 2.89
C THR A 51 -2.74 -11.39 4.33
N SER A 52 -1.90 -11.72 5.27
CA SER A 52 -2.32 -11.94 6.65
C SER A 52 -2.73 -10.64 7.32
N ASN A 53 -3.80 -10.08 6.86
CA ASN A 53 -4.45 -8.98 7.52
C ASN A 53 -5.35 -9.53 8.61
N THR A 54 -4.72 -10.02 9.66
CA THR A 54 -5.48 -10.42 10.85
C THR A 54 -6.09 -9.15 11.45
N PRO A 55 -7.41 -9.10 11.58
CA PRO A 55 -8.06 -7.94 12.18
C PRO A 55 -7.48 -7.63 13.56
N GLY A 56 -7.24 -6.36 13.84
CA GLY A 56 -6.72 -5.93 15.13
C GLY A 56 -5.20 -5.90 15.26
N ARG A 57 -4.45 -6.37 14.27
CA ARG A 57 -3.00 -6.23 14.27
C ARG A 57 -2.59 -4.90 13.65
N THR A 58 -1.54 -4.30 14.21
CA THR A 58 -0.91 -3.12 13.63
C THR A 58 -0.37 -3.48 12.26
N GLN A 59 -0.79 -2.76 11.24
CA GLN A 59 -0.26 -2.94 9.91
C GLN A 59 1.02 -2.13 9.75
N SER A 60 1.94 -2.66 8.96
CA SER A 60 3.22 -2.03 8.71
C SER A 60 3.32 -1.56 7.26
N ILE A 61 4.17 -0.58 7.03
CA ILE A 61 4.59 -0.20 5.69
C ILE A 61 5.70 -1.15 5.27
N ASN A 62 5.50 -1.87 4.17
CA ASN A 62 6.42 -2.90 3.73
C ASN A 62 7.22 -2.43 2.51
N PHE A 63 8.52 -2.59 2.58
CA PHE A 63 9.44 -2.18 1.52
C PHE A 63 9.99 -3.41 0.80
N PHE A 64 9.98 -3.35 -0.53
CA PHE A 64 10.50 -4.39 -1.42
C PHE A 64 11.51 -3.78 -2.37
N ASN A 65 12.64 -4.47 -2.57
CA ASN A 65 13.63 -4.05 -3.57
C ASN A 65 13.24 -4.57 -4.94
N VAL A 66 13.46 -3.76 -5.96
CA VAL A 66 13.19 -4.13 -7.36
C VAL A 66 14.52 -4.42 -8.06
N ASN A 67 14.59 -5.58 -8.70
CA ASN A 67 15.77 -6.02 -9.46
C ASN A 67 17.07 -5.99 -8.64
N GLU A 68 16.97 -6.33 -7.36
CA GLU A 68 18.08 -6.36 -6.40
C GLU A 68 18.79 -4.99 -6.23
N ASP A 69 18.13 -3.92 -6.63
CA ASP A 69 18.64 -2.57 -6.53
C ASP A 69 17.99 -1.87 -5.31
N PRO A 70 18.75 -1.64 -4.22
CA PRO A 70 18.17 -1.00 -3.04
C PRO A 70 17.77 0.45 -3.25
N SER A 71 18.15 1.07 -4.36
CA SER A 71 17.72 2.42 -4.71
C SER A 71 16.36 2.45 -5.41
N LYS A 72 15.81 1.29 -5.74
CA LYS A 72 14.51 1.17 -6.42
C LYS A 72 13.61 0.25 -5.61
N LYS A 73 12.53 0.82 -5.08
CA LYS A 73 11.66 0.07 -4.17
C LYS A 73 10.19 0.18 -4.57
N LEU A 74 9.48 -0.90 -4.30
CA LEU A 74 8.02 -0.86 -4.18
C LEU A 74 7.68 -0.78 -2.70
N VAL A 75 6.69 0.02 -2.37
CA VAL A 75 6.27 0.24 -0.99
C VAL A 75 4.81 -0.16 -0.87
N ASP A 76 4.56 -1.18 -0.09
CA ASP A 76 3.21 -1.67 0.16
C ASP A 76 2.64 -0.96 1.38
N LEU A 77 1.71 -0.05 1.14
CA LEU A 77 1.05 0.69 2.20
C LEU A 77 -0.08 -0.14 2.81
N PRO A 78 -0.38 0.05 4.11
CA PRO A 78 -1.51 -0.63 4.74
C PRO A 78 -2.81 -0.37 3.98
N GLY A 79 -3.64 -1.41 3.83
CA GLY A 79 -4.95 -1.26 3.23
C GLY A 79 -5.86 -0.39 4.08
N TYR A 80 -6.61 0.48 3.46
CA TYR A 80 -7.58 1.31 4.16
C TYR A 80 -8.99 0.69 4.13
N GLY A 81 -9.90 1.23 4.93
CA GLY A 81 -11.28 0.77 4.95
C GLY A 81 -11.51 -0.57 5.60
N TYR A 82 -10.62 -0.97 6.52
CA TYR A 82 -10.70 -2.25 7.20
C TYR A 82 -11.79 -2.19 8.27
N ALA A 83 -12.95 -2.77 7.98
CA ALA A 83 -14.15 -2.65 8.83
C ALA A 83 -13.98 -3.23 10.24
N LYS A 84 -13.09 -4.22 10.40
CA LYS A 84 -12.86 -4.89 11.69
C LYS A 84 -11.80 -4.22 12.55
N ALA A 85 -11.11 -3.22 12.04
CA ALA A 85 -10.15 -2.46 12.82
C ALA A 85 -10.86 -1.39 13.64
N SER A 86 -10.35 -1.10 14.83
CA SER A 86 -10.90 -0.02 15.65
C SER A 86 -10.68 1.33 14.97
N LYS A 87 -11.50 2.32 15.31
CA LYS A 87 -11.34 3.68 14.78
C LYS A 87 -9.98 4.27 15.14
N LYS A 88 -9.47 3.96 16.33
CA LYS A 88 -8.15 4.40 16.77
C LYS A 88 -7.06 3.83 15.85
N MET A 89 -7.11 2.54 15.55
CA MET A 89 -6.12 1.90 14.65
C MET A 89 -6.20 2.47 13.25
N GLN A 90 -7.40 2.66 12.71
CA GLN A 90 -7.58 3.26 11.40
C GLN A 90 -6.99 4.66 11.33
N LYS A 91 -7.17 5.45 12.39
CA LYS A 91 -6.61 6.80 12.50
C LYS A 91 -5.08 6.76 12.51
N GLU A 92 -4.49 5.85 13.29
CA GLU A 92 -3.05 5.68 13.38
C GLU A 92 -2.45 5.29 12.02
N TRP A 93 -3.08 4.33 11.34
CA TRP A 93 -2.64 3.93 9.99
C TRP A 93 -2.74 5.08 9.00
N GLY A 94 -3.84 5.82 9.04
CA GLY A 94 -4.03 6.98 8.19
C GLY A 94 -2.97 8.05 8.40
N GLN A 95 -2.60 8.29 9.65
CA GLN A 95 -1.54 9.24 9.99
C GLN A 95 -0.17 8.78 9.46
N GLN A 96 0.14 7.50 9.60
CA GLN A 96 1.38 6.94 9.07
C GLN A 96 1.47 7.09 7.55
N ILE A 97 0.40 6.75 6.85
CA ILE A 97 0.34 6.85 5.40
C ILE A 97 0.46 8.30 4.95
N THR A 98 -0.30 9.19 5.59
CA THR A 98 -0.26 10.63 5.28
C THR A 98 1.13 11.19 5.49
N ASN A 99 1.77 10.84 6.61
CA ASN A 99 3.11 11.31 6.93
C ASN A 99 4.13 10.79 5.91
N TYR A 100 4.05 9.50 5.56
CA TYR A 100 4.89 8.92 4.53
C TYR A 100 4.76 9.68 3.20
N MET A 101 3.54 9.89 2.74
CA MET A 101 3.27 10.57 1.48
C MET A 101 3.72 12.02 1.49
N ALA A 102 3.59 12.72 2.62
CA ALA A 102 3.90 14.13 2.72
C ALA A 102 5.40 14.40 2.85
N THR A 103 6.15 13.51 3.49
CA THR A 103 7.55 13.77 3.86
C THR A 103 8.58 12.97 3.08
N ARG A 104 8.17 11.86 2.45
CA ARG A 104 9.12 10.95 1.81
C ARG A 104 9.60 11.50 0.47
N LYS A 105 10.88 11.86 0.40
CA LYS A 105 11.50 12.44 -0.81
C LYS A 105 11.68 11.44 -1.94
N SER A 106 11.97 10.19 -1.60
CA SER A 106 12.15 9.13 -2.59
C SER A 106 10.84 8.68 -3.24
N LEU A 107 9.70 9.02 -2.65
CA LEU A 107 8.39 8.67 -3.23
C LEU A 107 8.17 9.45 -4.52
N LYS A 108 8.08 8.75 -5.64
CA LYS A 108 7.94 9.35 -6.98
C LYS A 108 6.59 9.05 -7.63
N GLY A 109 5.86 8.08 -7.14
CA GLY A 109 4.56 7.75 -7.71
C GLY A 109 3.76 6.86 -6.81
N ILE A 110 2.45 6.83 -7.04
CA ILE A 110 1.50 6.03 -6.28
C ILE A 110 0.68 5.21 -7.26
N ILE A 111 0.59 3.92 -7.00
CA ILE A 111 -0.26 3.00 -7.74
C ILE A 111 -1.48 2.72 -6.87
N LEU A 112 -2.65 3.12 -7.34
CA LEU A 112 -3.90 2.89 -6.62
C LEU A 112 -4.61 1.67 -7.17
N ILE A 113 -4.80 0.67 -6.33
CA ILE A 113 -5.54 -0.54 -6.67
C ILE A 113 -6.99 -0.38 -6.21
N MET A 114 -7.92 -0.53 -7.13
CA MET A 114 -9.33 -0.36 -6.85
C MET A 114 -10.11 -1.60 -7.27
N ASP A 115 -11.08 -2.00 -6.45
CA ASP A 115 -12.05 -3.02 -6.84
C ASP A 115 -13.10 -2.35 -7.72
N VAL A 116 -13.25 -2.83 -8.94
CA VAL A 116 -14.17 -2.24 -9.91
C VAL A 116 -15.61 -2.21 -9.38
N ARG A 117 -16.02 -3.24 -8.66
CA ARG A 117 -17.37 -3.29 -8.09
C ARG A 117 -17.62 -2.18 -7.08
N HIS A 118 -16.67 -1.94 -6.18
CA HIS A 118 -16.74 -0.83 -5.22
C HIS A 118 -16.67 0.51 -5.93
N CYS A 119 -15.81 0.62 -6.94
CA CYS A 119 -15.65 1.84 -7.71
C CYS A 119 -16.95 2.22 -8.42
N LEU A 120 -17.64 1.26 -9.02
CA LEU A 120 -18.91 1.50 -9.72
C LEU A 120 -20.02 1.94 -8.76
N LEU A 121 -20.15 1.28 -7.61
CA LEU A 121 -21.14 1.65 -6.60
C LEU A 121 -20.89 3.05 -6.07
N TYR A 122 -19.66 3.36 -5.76
CA TYR A 122 -19.27 4.67 -5.26
C TYR A 122 -19.50 5.76 -6.32
N THR A 123 -19.18 5.47 -7.58
CA THR A 123 -19.35 6.40 -8.67
C THR A 123 -20.84 6.72 -8.92
N SER A 124 -21.72 5.72 -8.80
CA SER A 124 -23.15 5.94 -8.92
C SER A 124 -23.66 6.94 -7.90
N ASP A 125 -23.29 6.78 -6.64
CA ASP A 125 -23.68 7.69 -5.57
C ASP A 125 -23.03 9.07 -5.74
N ALA A 126 -21.75 9.10 -6.09
CA ALA A 126 -21.00 10.34 -6.27
C ALA A 126 -21.47 11.14 -7.49
N ALA A 127 -21.94 10.48 -8.54
CA ALA A 127 -22.41 11.15 -9.75
C ALA A 127 -23.63 12.05 -9.50
N ASP A 128 -24.45 11.70 -8.52
CA ASP A 128 -25.61 12.49 -8.13
C ASP A 128 -25.23 13.75 -7.37
N ASP A 129 -24.05 13.73 -6.72
CA ASP A 129 -23.58 14.83 -5.88
C ASP A 129 -22.61 15.77 -6.61
N ILE A 130 -22.15 15.41 -7.80
CA ILE A 130 -21.22 16.24 -8.57
C ILE A 130 -22.00 17.31 -9.36
N PRO A 131 -21.70 18.60 -9.16
CA PRO A 131 -22.28 19.66 -9.97
C PRO A 131 -21.87 19.47 -11.43
N ARG A 132 -22.83 19.43 -12.29
CA ARG A 132 -22.60 19.27 -13.72
C ARG A 132 -22.65 20.63 -14.42
#